data_d4a224d6992e290405c6bb876e73ec4f
#
_entry.id   d4a224d6992e290405c6bb876e73ec4f
#
_cell.length_a   1.000
_cell.length_b   1.000
_cell.length_c   1.000
_cell.angle_alpha   90.00
_cell.angle_beta   90.00
_cell.angle_gamma   90.00
#
_symmetry.space_group_name_H-M   'P 1'
#
loop_
_entity.id
_entity.type
_entity.pdbx_description
1 polymer ?
#
loop_
_entity_poly.entity_id
_entity_poly.type
_entity_poly.pdbx_seq_one_letter_code
_entity_poly.pdbx_strand_id
1 'polypeptide(L)'
;MKYLIGLVAALLLAVAGGLLVILSGVFNVAATYPDSPMTEWIFHATMRRSVAMRSSAIVAPKSFTEAQVRAGSKEFRAMCAGCHGAPGKMRSAAGKGLRPRAPDLALAARDWNSANLFWIVKNGIKMTGMPAFGPTHDDQTIWNIVAFVDQLPNMTAEQYRTLEDEGIAAGEHEH
;
A
#
# COMPACT_ATOMS: atom_id res chain seq x y z
N MET A 1 -42.79 4.18 -25.11
CA MET A 1 -42.86 5.42 -24.31
C MET A 1 -43.05 5.13 -22.81
N LYS A 2 -44.01 4.31 -22.37
CA LYS A 2 -44.24 4.00 -20.93
C LYS A 2 -43.01 3.42 -20.21
N TYR A 3 -42.31 2.46 -20.81
CA TYR A 3 -41.09 1.86 -20.23
C TYR A 3 -39.93 2.84 -20.12
N LEU A 4 -39.77 3.76 -21.07
CA LEU A 4 -38.72 4.80 -21.01
C LEU A 4 -39.01 5.78 -19.87
N ILE A 5 -40.23 6.20 -19.67
CA ILE A 5 -40.65 7.07 -18.55
C ILE A 5 -40.39 6.35 -17.22
N GLY A 6 -40.73 5.08 -17.10
CA GLY A 6 -40.48 4.28 -15.92
C GLY A 6 -38.96 4.14 -15.60
N LEU A 7 -38.14 3.92 -16.63
CA LEU A 7 -36.68 3.84 -16.47
C LEU A 7 -36.10 5.17 -16.01
N VAL A 8 -36.51 6.29 -16.61
CA VAL A 8 -36.04 7.63 -16.20
C VAL A 8 -36.46 7.93 -14.76
N ALA A 9 -37.69 7.64 -14.39
CA ALA A 9 -38.17 7.83 -13.01
C ALA A 9 -37.39 7.00 -12.01
N ALA A 10 -37.10 5.73 -12.32
CA ALA A 10 -36.27 4.87 -11.45
C ALA A 10 -34.84 5.40 -11.29
N LEU A 11 -34.25 5.89 -12.39
CA LEU A 11 -32.91 6.49 -12.34
C LEU A 11 -32.88 7.77 -11.48
N LEU A 12 -33.86 8.64 -11.62
CA LEU A 12 -33.99 9.86 -10.81
C LEU A 12 -34.16 9.54 -9.33
N LEU A 13 -34.97 8.54 -8.99
CA LEU A 13 -35.15 8.07 -7.61
C LEU A 13 -33.85 7.50 -7.04
N ALA A 14 -33.10 6.72 -7.82
CA ALA A 14 -31.80 6.19 -7.41
C ALA A 14 -30.78 7.31 -7.15
N VAL A 15 -30.72 8.31 -8.03
CA VAL A 15 -29.85 9.50 -7.85
C VAL A 15 -30.26 10.31 -6.62
N ALA A 16 -31.57 10.58 -6.45
CA ALA A 16 -32.08 11.30 -5.30
C ALA A 16 -31.79 10.56 -3.99
N GLY A 17 -31.99 9.24 -3.96
CA GLY A 17 -31.65 8.39 -2.80
C GLY A 17 -30.16 8.42 -2.48
N GLY A 18 -29.28 8.33 -3.50
CA GLY A 18 -27.84 8.46 -3.33
C GLY A 18 -27.43 9.82 -2.76
N LEU A 19 -27.99 10.91 -3.29
CA LEU A 19 -27.76 12.26 -2.76
C LEU A 19 -28.23 12.43 -1.32
N LEU A 20 -29.37 11.84 -0.98
CA LEU A 20 -29.92 11.87 0.37
C LEU A 20 -28.99 11.15 1.35
N VAL A 21 -28.41 10.00 0.99
CA VAL A 21 -27.41 9.30 1.80
C VAL A 21 -26.16 10.17 1.98
N ILE A 22 -25.65 10.79 0.91
CA ILE A 22 -24.46 11.64 0.97
C ILE A 22 -24.67 12.85 1.89
N LEU A 23 -25.84 13.52 1.77
CA LEU A 23 -26.12 14.76 2.48
C LEU A 23 -26.64 14.54 3.92
N SER A 24 -27.16 13.35 4.24
CA SER A 24 -27.74 13.05 5.55
C SER A 24 -26.70 12.83 6.67
N GLY A 25 -25.44 12.57 6.31
CA GLY A 25 -24.41 12.16 7.28
C GLY A 25 -24.63 10.79 7.92
N VAL A 26 -25.55 9.98 7.40
CA VAL A 26 -25.83 8.62 7.92
C VAL A 26 -24.65 7.67 7.69
N PHE A 27 -23.81 7.93 6.69
CA PHE A 27 -22.64 7.13 6.41
C PHE A 27 -21.51 7.48 7.39
N ASN A 28 -21.10 6.52 8.21
CA ASN A 28 -20.06 6.71 9.21
C ASN A 28 -18.66 6.63 8.57
N VAL A 29 -17.94 7.74 8.56
CA VAL A 29 -16.56 7.86 8.01
C VAL A 29 -15.47 7.66 9.06
N ALA A 30 -15.81 7.30 10.30
CA ALA A 30 -14.82 7.11 11.36
C ALA A 30 -13.95 5.87 11.08
N ALA A 31 -12.62 6.02 11.14
CA ALA A 31 -11.68 4.92 10.95
C ALA A 31 -11.81 3.80 12.02
N THR A 32 -12.51 4.05 13.12
CA THR A 32 -12.83 3.04 14.13
C THR A 32 -14.02 2.15 13.76
N TYR A 33 -14.80 2.55 12.75
CA TYR A 33 -15.94 1.79 12.26
C TYR A 33 -15.50 0.88 11.10
N PRO A 34 -15.76 -0.45 11.17
CA PRO A 34 -15.33 -1.38 10.13
C PRO A 34 -16.16 -1.19 8.85
N ASP A 35 -15.51 -1.33 7.72
CA ASP A 35 -16.20 -1.42 6.43
C ASP A 35 -16.99 -2.72 6.31
N SER A 36 -18.02 -2.72 5.45
CA SER A 36 -18.73 -3.95 5.14
C SER A 36 -17.81 -4.89 4.33
N PRO A 37 -17.95 -6.22 4.48
CA PRO A 37 -17.17 -7.17 3.68
C PRO A 37 -17.29 -6.96 2.17
N MET A 38 -18.45 -6.52 1.71
CA MET A 38 -18.68 -6.19 0.29
C MET A 38 -17.89 -4.95 -0.13
N THR A 39 -17.86 -3.92 0.68
CA THR A 39 -17.07 -2.69 0.44
C THR A 39 -15.58 -3.03 0.37
N GLU A 40 -15.08 -3.78 1.35
CA GLU A 40 -13.68 -4.24 1.37
C GLU A 40 -13.33 -5.05 0.11
N TRP A 41 -14.20 -5.98 -0.28
CA TRP A 41 -14.00 -6.80 -1.48
C TRP A 41 -13.96 -5.95 -2.76
N ILE A 42 -14.90 -5.02 -2.92
CA ILE A 42 -14.97 -4.13 -4.11
C ILE A 42 -13.67 -3.32 -4.22
N PHE A 43 -13.25 -2.64 -3.15
CA PHE A 43 -12.05 -1.82 -3.17
C PHE A 43 -10.78 -2.63 -3.36
N HIS A 44 -10.67 -3.78 -2.69
CA HIS A 44 -9.53 -4.68 -2.85
C HIS A 44 -9.42 -5.24 -4.27
N ALA A 45 -10.52 -5.72 -4.85
CA ALA A 45 -10.55 -6.22 -6.22
C ALA A 45 -10.20 -5.11 -7.23
N THR A 46 -10.78 -3.91 -7.05
CA THR A 46 -10.51 -2.75 -7.90
C THR A 46 -9.03 -2.34 -7.83
N MET A 47 -8.47 -2.26 -6.63
CA MET A 47 -7.07 -1.93 -6.40
C MET A 47 -6.14 -2.94 -7.08
N ARG A 48 -6.35 -4.26 -6.86
CA ARG A 48 -5.54 -5.31 -7.49
C ARG A 48 -5.57 -5.23 -9.02
N ARG A 49 -6.75 -5.07 -9.61
CA ARG A 49 -6.90 -4.93 -11.08
C ARG A 49 -6.24 -3.67 -11.60
N SER A 50 -6.39 -2.55 -10.90
CA SER A 50 -5.78 -1.27 -11.25
C SER A 50 -4.25 -1.34 -11.24
N VAL A 51 -3.66 -1.93 -10.20
CA VAL A 51 -2.21 -2.13 -10.09
C VAL A 51 -1.71 -3.04 -11.21
N ALA A 52 -2.32 -4.21 -11.40
CA ALA A 52 -1.90 -5.17 -12.42
C ALA A 52 -1.91 -4.56 -13.83
N MET A 53 -2.94 -3.80 -14.17
CA MET A 53 -3.05 -3.14 -15.48
C MET A 53 -1.97 -2.07 -15.66
N ARG A 54 -1.70 -1.26 -14.64
CA ARG A 54 -0.79 -0.11 -14.74
C ARG A 54 0.69 -0.48 -14.62
N SER A 55 0.98 -1.59 -13.95
CA SER A 55 2.35 -2.10 -13.83
C SER A 55 2.77 -3.00 -14.99
N SER A 56 1.85 -3.37 -15.90
CA SER A 56 2.11 -4.33 -16.99
C SER A 56 3.22 -3.94 -17.96
N ALA A 57 3.49 -2.64 -18.12
CA ALA A 57 4.57 -2.12 -18.96
C ALA A 57 5.89 -1.88 -18.19
N ILE A 58 5.90 -2.11 -16.87
CA ILE A 58 7.11 -1.90 -16.06
C ILE A 58 8.01 -3.12 -16.19
N VAL A 59 9.22 -2.91 -16.68
CA VAL A 59 10.24 -3.95 -16.77
C VAL A 59 11.00 -4.00 -15.45
N ALA A 60 10.71 -5.00 -14.63
CA ALA A 60 11.41 -5.21 -13.38
C ALA A 60 12.82 -5.79 -13.63
N PRO A 61 13.81 -5.45 -12.78
CA PRO A 61 15.11 -6.14 -12.76
C PRO A 61 14.93 -7.65 -12.59
N LYS A 62 15.76 -8.44 -13.27
CA LYS A 62 15.74 -9.92 -13.15
C LYS A 62 16.18 -10.41 -11.77
N SER A 63 17.05 -9.65 -11.12
CA SER A 63 17.55 -9.91 -9.76
C SER A 63 17.98 -8.60 -9.12
N PHE A 64 18.01 -8.59 -7.81
CA PHE A 64 18.50 -7.47 -7.01
C PHE A 64 19.83 -7.83 -6.36
N THR A 65 20.72 -6.85 -6.24
CA THR A 65 22.00 -7.01 -5.55
C THR A 65 21.83 -6.82 -4.05
N GLU A 66 22.77 -7.36 -3.25
CA GLU A 66 22.79 -7.12 -1.80
C GLU A 66 22.90 -5.62 -1.45
N ALA A 67 23.64 -4.85 -2.24
CA ALA A 67 23.76 -3.41 -2.05
C ALA A 67 22.39 -2.72 -2.19
N GLN A 68 21.57 -3.13 -3.17
CA GLN A 68 20.21 -2.61 -3.34
C GLN A 68 19.30 -3.00 -2.17
N VAL A 69 19.39 -4.25 -1.69
CA VAL A 69 18.64 -4.72 -0.52
C VAL A 69 19.02 -3.93 0.73
N ARG A 70 20.31 -3.68 0.96
CA ARG A 70 20.79 -2.88 2.10
C ARG A 70 20.34 -1.42 2.01
N ALA A 71 20.45 -0.80 0.83
CA ALA A 71 19.94 0.55 0.61
C ALA A 71 18.43 0.62 0.87
N GLY A 72 17.66 -0.33 0.31
CA GLY A 72 16.23 -0.44 0.51
C GLY A 72 15.81 -0.67 1.96
N SER A 73 16.61 -1.40 2.75
CA SER A 73 16.33 -1.60 4.18
C SER A 73 16.37 -0.30 5.00
N LYS A 74 17.27 0.62 4.66
CA LYS A 74 17.34 1.96 5.29
C LYS A 74 16.07 2.76 5.01
N GLU A 75 15.66 2.81 3.75
CA GLU A 75 14.45 3.51 3.31
C GLU A 75 13.18 2.88 3.91
N PHE A 76 13.08 1.55 3.88
CA PHE A 76 11.97 0.83 4.49
C PHE A 76 11.82 1.14 5.98
N ARG A 77 12.91 1.14 6.71
CA ARG A 77 12.92 1.47 8.15
C ARG A 77 12.43 2.88 8.39
N ALA A 78 12.89 3.84 7.60
CA ALA A 78 12.57 5.25 7.77
C ALA A 78 11.10 5.55 7.43
N MET A 79 10.55 4.94 6.38
CA MET A 79 9.28 5.37 5.79
C MET A 79 8.17 4.33 5.84
N CYS A 80 8.48 3.03 5.86
CA CYS A 80 7.48 1.97 5.68
C CYS A 80 7.16 1.21 6.98
N ALA A 81 8.20 0.92 7.79
CA ALA A 81 8.08 0.07 8.98
C ALA A 81 7.07 0.60 10.01
N GLY A 82 6.93 1.93 10.12
CA GLY A 82 5.96 2.56 11.01
C GLY A 82 4.52 2.12 10.73
N CYS A 83 4.14 1.98 9.47
CA CYS A 83 2.79 1.57 9.06
C CYS A 83 2.67 0.07 8.84
N HIS A 84 3.66 -0.57 8.22
CA HIS A 84 3.59 -1.98 7.85
C HIS A 84 4.08 -2.96 8.92
N GLY A 85 4.89 -2.47 9.88
CA GLY A 85 5.68 -3.33 10.76
C GLY A 85 6.89 -3.91 10.03
N ALA A 86 7.59 -4.81 10.70
CA ALA A 86 8.71 -5.56 10.12
C ALA A 86 8.87 -6.89 10.87
N PRO A 87 9.66 -7.84 10.39
CA PRO A 87 9.94 -9.07 11.13
C PRO A 87 10.40 -8.80 12.56
N GLY A 88 9.63 -9.24 13.56
CA GLY A 88 9.88 -8.99 14.98
C GLY A 88 9.51 -7.57 15.48
N LYS A 89 8.99 -6.69 14.63
CA LYS A 89 8.58 -5.32 15.00
C LYS A 89 7.12 -5.03 14.71
N MET A 90 6.42 -4.53 15.70
CA MET A 90 5.03 -4.11 15.56
C MET A 90 4.94 -2.73 14.88
N ARG A 91 3.79 -2.47 14.26
CA ARG A 91 3.42 -1.15 13.73
C ARG A 91 3.41 -0.10 14.83
N SER A 92 3.69 1.14 14.45
CA SER A 92 3.52 2.32 15.31
C SER A 92 2.04 2.53 15.72
N ALA A 93 1.80 3.42 16.66
CA ALA A 93 0.44 3.81 17.05
C ALA A 93 -0.36 4.34 15.84
N ALA A 94 0.25 5.20 15.02
CA ALA A 94 -0.37 5.71 13.79
C ALA A 94 -0.66 4.58 12.79
N GLY A 95 0.27 3.65 12.58
CA GLY A 95 0.09 2.52 11.67
C GLY A 95 -1.03 1.57 12.11
N LYS A 96 -1.26 1.43 13.42
CA LYS A 96 -2.37 0.64 13.97
C LYS A 96 -3.73 1.29 13.73
N GLY A 97 -3.77 2.62 13.64
CA GLY A 97 -4.99 3.42 13.41
C GLY A 97 -5.44 3.51 11.96
N LEU A 98 -4.64 3.07 11.00
CA LEU A 98 -4.98 3.18 9.58
C LEU A 98 -6.20 2.32 9.19
N ARG A 99 -7.06 2.90 8.34
CA ARG A 99 -8.15 2.20 7.65
C ARG A 99 -8.16 2.64 6.17
N PRO A 100 -8.12 1.69 5.23
CA PRO A 100 -7.86 0.26 5.46
C PRO A 100 -6.50 0.03 6.14
N ARG A 101 -6.40 -1.09 6.85
CA ARG A 101 -5.17 -1.46 7.57
C ARG A 101 -4.02 -1.68 6.59
N ALA A 102 -2.85 -1.11 6.88
CA ALA A 102 -1.65 -1.42 6.12
C ALA A 102 -1.34 -2.93 6.23
N PRO A 103 -1.08 -3.64 5.12
CA PRO A 103 -0.78 -5.07 5.17
C PRO A 103 0.56 -5.34 5.86
N ASP A 104 0.72 -6.52 6.45
CA ASP A 104 2.01 -7.04 6.86
C ASP A 104 2.78 -7.49 5.61
N LEU A 105 3.88 -6.81 5.30
CA LEU A 105 4.63 -7.07 4.06
C LEU A 105 5.41 -8.37 4.09
N ALA A 106 5.72 -8.92 5.27
CA ALA A 106 6.29 -10.27 5.38
C ALA A 106 5.34 -11.36 4.86
N LEU A 107 4.04 -11.07 4.83
CA LEU A 107 3.02 -11.96 4.28
C LEU A 107 2.55 -11.52 2.90
N ALA A 108 2.17 -10.25 2.78
CA ALA A 108 1.47 -9.72 1.61
C ALA A 108 2.35 -9.49 0.38
N ALA A 109 3.68 -9.34 0.55
CA ALA A 109 4.58 -9.13 -0.58
C ALA A 109 4.60 -10.32 -1.55
N ARG A 110 4.34 -11.54 -1.07
CA ARG A 110 4.24 -12.75 -1.91
C ARG A 110 3.15 -12.71 -2.97
N ASP A 111 2.14 -11.90 -2.77
CA ASP A 111 0.99 -11.78 -3.68
C ASP A 111 1.25 -10.84 -4.87
N TRP A 112 2.42 -10.22 -4.91
CA TRP A 112 2.79 -9.20 -5.88
C TRP A 112 4.15 -9.49 -6.52
N ASN A 113 4.27 -9.23 -7.82
CA ASN A 113 5.58 -9.22 -8.46
C ASN A 113 6.27 -7.86 -8.25
N SER A 114 7.58 -7.80 -8.54
CA SER A 114 8.39 -6.60 -8.30
C SER A 114 7.90 -5.38 -9.10
N ALA A 115 7.33 -5.57 -10.31
CA ALA A 115 6.73 -4.46 -11.08
C ALA A 115 5.49 -3.89 -10.41
N ASN A 116 4.64 -4.75 -9.80
CA ASN A 116 3.49 -4.32 -9.02
C ASN A 116 3.94 -3.55 -7.77
N LEU A 117 4.92 -4.08 -7.04
CA LEU A 117 5.48 -3.42 -5.84
C LEU A 117 6.07 -2.06 -6.19
N PHE A 118 6.84 -1.98 -7.28
CA PHE A 118 7.38 -0.70 -7.77
C PHE A 118 6.26 0.30 -8.04
N TRP A 119 5.22 -0.12 -8.77
CA TRP A 119 4.09 0.76 -9.08
C TRP A 119 3.39 1.25 -7.81
N ILE A 120 3.15 0.34 -6.84
CA ILE A 120 2.50 0.67 -5.56
C ILE A 120 3.33 1.68 -4.77
N VAL A 121 4.63 1.44 -4.61
CA VAL A 121 5.50 2.35 -3.86
C VAL A 121 5.59 3.70 -4.55
N LYS A 122 5.78 3.72 -5.87
CA LYS A 122 5.89 4.97 -6.64
C LYS A 122 4.63 5.82 -6.57
N ASN A 123 3.45 5.21 -6.72
CA ASN A 123 2.19 5.94 -6.91
C ASN A 123 1.30 5.98 -5.66
N GLY A 124 1.59 5.18 -4.64
CA GLY A 124 0.71 5.01 -3.49
C GLY A 124 -0.63 4.36 -3.85
N ILE A 125 -1.53 4.28 -2.88
CA ILE A 125 -2.89 3.76 -3.06
C ILE A 125 -3.90 4.81 -2.61
N LYS A 126 -4.67 5.32 -3.55
CA LYS A 126 -5.70 6.35 -3.29
C LYS A 126 -6.70 5.88 -2.24
N MET A 127 -7.15 6.79 -1.41
CA MET A 127 -8.11 6.56 -0.31
C MET A 127 -7.60 5.58 0.77
N THR A 128 -6.26 5.48 0.90
CA THR A 128 -5.60 4.73 1.98
C THR A 128 -4.52 5.58 2.63
N GLY A 129 -3.90 5.07 3.70
CA GLY A 129 -2.72 5.70 4.31
C GLY A 129 -1.40 5.46 3.55
N MET A 130 -1.40 4.77 2.40
CA MET A 130 -0.19 4.52 1.61
C MET A 130 0.13 5.72 0.70
N PRO A 131 1.14 6.55 1.01
CA PRO A 131 1.49 7.72 0.22
C PRO A 131 2.20 7.31 -1.09
N ALA A 132 2.27 8.24 -2.03
CA ALA A 132 3.10 8.12 -3.23
C ALA A 132 4.52 8.61 -2.92
N PHE A 133 5.53 7.79 -3.19
CA PHE A 133 6.95 8.15 -3.00
C PHE A 133 7.60 8.73 -4.27
N GLY A 134 7.03 8.48 -5.45
CA GLY A 134 7.56 9.00 -6.71
C GLY A 134 7.79 10.51 -6.79
N PRO A 135 6.99 11.38 -6.14
CA PRO A 135 7.26 12.82 -6.12
C PRO A 135 8.53 13.23 -5.37
N THR A 136 9.05 12.39 -4.46
CA THR A 136 10.16 12.71 -3.56
C THR A 136 11.36 11.78 -3.69
N HIS A 137 11.22 10.65 -4.39
CA HIS A 137 12.25 9.63 -4.56
C HIS A 137 12.38 9.26 -6.02
N ASP A 138 13.61 9.08 -6.49
CA ASP A 138 13.87 8.59 -7.83
C ASP A 138 13.53 7.10 -8.00
N ASP A 139 13.49 6.64 -9.24
CA ASP A 139 13.14 5.26 -9.56
C ASP A 139 14.17 4.25 -9.01
N GLN A 140 15.44 4.65 -8.88
CA GLN A 140 16.47 3.77 -8.32
C GLN A 140 16.23 3.54 -6.83
N THR A 141 15.92 4.58 -6.07
CA THR A 141 15.57 4.47 -4.65
C THR A 141 14.32 3.61 -4.47
N ILE A 142 13.31 3.77 -5.32
CA ILE A 142 12.10 2.95 -5.28
C ILE A 142 12.44 1.48 -5.59
N TRP A 143 13.30 1.20 -6.57
CA TRP A 143 13.77 -0.18 -6.83
C TRP A 143 14.55 -0.77 -5.67
N ASN A 144 15.33 0.02 -4.94
CA ASN A 144 16.01 -0.45 -3.73
C ASN A 144 15.00 -0.84 -2.64
N ILE A 145 13.94 -0.03 -2.44
CA ILE A 145 12.85 -0.38 -1.52
C ILE A 145 12.19 -1.70 -1.94
N VAL A 146 11.88 -1.85 -3.23
CA VAL A 146 11.28 -3.09 -3.77
C VAL A 146 12.21 -4.28 -3.56
N ALA A 147 13.51 -4.13 -3.80
CA ALA A 147 14.51 -5.18 -3.56
C ALA A 147 14.48 -5.69 -2.11
N PHE A 148 14.32 -4.79 -1.16
CA PHE A 148 14.21 -5.16 0.25
C PHE A 148 12.84 -5.81 0.57
N VAL A 149 11.74 -5.22 0.11
CA VAL A 149 10.37 -5.74 0.34
C VAL A 149 10.21 -7.16 -0.22
N ASP A 150 10.84 -7.45 -1.34
CA ASP A 150 10.84 -8.78 -1.98
C ASP A 150 11.49 -9.87 -1.10
N GLN A 151 12.43 -9.48 -0.22
CA GLN A 151 13.09 -10.40 0.72
C GLN A 151 12.30 -10.61 2.03
N LEU A 152 11.40 -9.69 2.41
CA LEU A 152 10.68 -9.73 3.68
C LEU A 152 9.96 -11.06 3.96
N PRO A 153 9.30 -11.72 2.96
CA PRO A 153 8.62 -12.98 3.19
C PRO A 153 9.50 -14.15 3.67
N ASN A 154 10.80 -14.05 3.44
CA ASN A 154 11.77 -15.08 3.80
C ASN A 154 12.74 -14.62 4.90
N MET A 155 12.53 -13.42 5.45
CA MET A 155 13.43 -12.78 6.41
C MET A 155 12.99 -13.08 7.84
N THR A 156 13.92 -13.56 8.67
CA THR A 156 13.69 -13.73 10.11
C THR A 156 13.82 -12.41 10.86
N ALA A 157 13.28 -12.35 12.07
CA ALA A 157 13.44 -11.18 12.95
C ALA A 157 14.91 -10.89 13.31
N GLU A 158 15.75 -11.93 13.36
CA GLU A 158 17.18 -11.78 13.61
C GLU A 158 17.89 -11.16 12.41
N GLN A 159 17.64 -11.66 11.21
CA GLN A 159 18.19 -11.09 9.97
C GLN A 159 17.79 -9.64 9.80
N TYR A 160 16.53 -9.29 10.10
CA TYR A 160 16.07 -7.90 10.04
C TYR A 160 16.84 -7.01 11.03
N ARG A 161 17.05 -7.45 12.27
CA ARG A 161 17.85 -6.70 13.28
C ARG A 161 19.28 -6.49 12.83
N THR A 162 19.94 -7.52 12.30
CA THR A 162 21.32 -7.39 11.79
C THR A 162 21.43 -6.30 10.73
N LEU A 163 20.50 -6.25 9.77
CA LEU A 163 20.45 -5.20 8.75
C LEU A 163 20.18 -3.81 9.33
N GLU A 164 19.41 -3.71 10.42
CA GLU A 164 19.23 -2.44 11.13
C GLU A 164 20.50 -1.95 11.79
N ASP A 165 21.19 -2.84 12.52
CA ASP A 165 22.41 -2.52 13.26
C ASP A 165 23.53 -2.11 12.28
N GLU A 166 23.70 -2.82 11.16
CA GLU A 166 24.64 -2.45 10.09
C GLU A 166 24.29 -1.07 9.49
N GLY A 167 23.02 -0.78 9.31
CA GLY A 167 22.54 0.50 8.77
C GLY A 167 22.76 1.69 9.72
N ILE A 168 22.69 1.46 11.03
CA ILE A 168 22.97 2.47 12.06
C ILE A 168 24.47 2.74 12.12
N ALA A 169 25.30 1.70 12.20
CA ALA A 169 26.75 1.82 12.24
C ALA A 169 27.33 2.55 11.01
N ALA A 170 26.77 2.33 9.82
CA ALA A 170 27.19 3.02 8.60
C ALA A 170 26.80 4.52 8.58
N GLY A 171 25.71 4.91 9.23
CA GLY A 171 25.27 6.30 9.32
C GLY A 171 26.05 7.14 10.35
N GLU A 172 26.65 6.52 11.34
CA GLU A 172 27.49 7.22 12.35
C GLU A 172 28.87 7.62 11.81
N HIS A 173 29.30 7.08 10.67
CA HIS A 173 30.56 7.40 10.02
C HIS A 173 30.51 8.50 8.95
N GLU A 174 29.31 9.02 8.64
CA GLU A 174 29.11 10.07 7.62
C GLU A 174 28.90 11.48 8.21
N HIS A 175 29.24 11.71 9.50
CA HIS A 175 29.19 13.03 10.16
C HIS A 175 30.56 13.51 10.62
#